data_6b58bc760ad11b1d7577e784389e31ad
#
_entry.id   6b58bc760ad11b1d7577e784389e31ad
#
_cell.length_a   1.000
_cell.length_b   1.000
_cell.length_c   1.000
_cell.angle_alpha   90.00
_cell.angle_beta   90.00
_cell.angle_gamma   90.00
#
_symmetry.space_group_name_H-M   'P 1'
#
loop_
_entity.id
_entity.type
_entity.pdbx_description
1 polymer ?
#
loop_
_entity_poly.entity_id
_entity_poly.type
_entity_poly.pdbx_seq_one_letter_code
_entity_poly.pdbx_strand_id
1 'polypeptide(L)'
;SFEFSNISGKVENYNGSNVVRFNQEKQNHQLFLLGKDKEEYKEGIEGKDVFVVKELIDPNGRLSTVGGVTKKNNQSSETNIHLLVNKLDGGNLDATNDSFLINKEEVSLKELDFKIRKQLVEKYGLYQGTSKYGKITIILNGGKKEVIDLGDKLQFERMGDVLNSKDINKIEVTLKQI
;
A
#
# COMPACT_ATOMS: atom_id res chain seq x y z
N SER A 1 -8.42 -2.82 7.14
CA SER A 1 -7.73 -3.50 6.03
C SER A 1 -7.84 -5.00 6.18
N PHE A 2 -7.82 -5.69 5.07
CA PHE A 2 -7.90 -7.15 5.01
C PHE A 2 -6.80 -7.66 4.09
N GLU A 3 -6.18 -8.77 4.50
CA GLU A 3 -5.27 -9.52 3.65
C GLU A 3 -5.94 -10.86 3.31
N PHE A 4 -6.25 -11.04 2.04
CA PHE A 4 -6.82 -12.30 1.57
C PHE A 4 -5.78 -13.10 0.82
N SER A 5 -5.71 -14.39 1.10
CA SER A 5 -4.75 -15.30 0.49
C SER A 5 -5.42 -16.20 -0.54
N ASN A 6 -4.64 -16.59 -1.55
CA ASN A 6 -5.05 -17.58 -2.55
C ASN A 6 -6.31 -17.18 -3.32
N ILE A 7 -6.33 -15.96 -3.82
CA ILE A 7 -7.46 -15.42 -4.58
C ILE A 7 -7.22 -15.68 -6.07
N SER A 8 -8.27 -16.17 -6.75
CA SER A 8 -8.27 -16.42 -8.19
C SER A 8 -9.52 -15.85 -8.83
N GLY A 9 -9.40 -15.38 -10.06
CA GLY A 9 -10.52 -14.89 -10.81
C GLY A 9 -10.08 -14.42 -12.19
N LYS A 10 -10.97 -14.50 -13.17
CA LYS A 10 -10.73 -14.01 -14.52
C LYS A 10 -11.02 -12.52 -14.62
N VAL A 11 -10.37 -11.85 -15.54
CA VAL A 11 -10.63 -10.45 -15.83
C VAL A 11 -11.95 -10.31 -16.58
N GLU A 12 -12.77 -9.37 -16.11
CA GLU A 12 -13.97 -8.92 -16.78
C GLU A 12 -13.83 -7.43 -17.11
N ASN A 13 -14.51 -6.98 -18.16
CA ASN A 13 -14.56 -5.56 -18.48
C ASN A 13 -15.78 -4.94 -17.80
N TYR A 14 -15.56 -3.88 -17.04
CA TYR A 14 -16.61 -3.13 -16.37
C TYR A 14 -16.41 -1.64 -16.68
N ASN A 15 -17.27 -1.09 -17.52
CA ASN A 15 -17.20 0.32 -17.95
C ASN A 15 -15.81 0.75 -18.45
N GLY A 16 -15.16 -0.12 -19.22
CA GLY A 16 -13.82 0.13 -19.76
C GLY A 16 -12.66 -0.23 -18.85
N SER A 17 -12.94 -0.62 -17.63
CA SER A 17 -11.90 -1.04 -16.67
C SER A 17 -11.81 -2.56 -16.56
N ASN A 18 -10.61 -3.06 -16.35
CA ASN A 18 -10.39 -4.48 -16.06
C ASN A 18 -10.63 -4.73 -14.59
N VAL A 19 -11.51 -5.68 -14.29
CA VAL A 19 -11.84 -6.04 -12.91
C VAL A 19 -11.81 -7.53 -12.72
N VAL A 20 -11.47 -7.95 -11.51
CA VAL A 20 -11.61 -9.32 -11.04
C VAL A 20 -12.62 -9.32 -9.88
N ARG A 21 -13.62 -10.17 -9.97
CA ARG A 21 -14.62 -10.31 -8.91
C ARG A 21 -14.35 -11.58 -8.12
N PHE A 22 -14.42 -11.46 -6.81
CA PHE A 22 -14.25 -12.60 -5.91
C PHE A 22 -15.09 -12.41 -4.65
N ASN A 23 -15.37 -13.50 -3.97
CA ASN A 23 -16.14 -13.50 -2.74
C ASN A 23 -15.26 -13.99 -1.60
N GLN A 24 -15.19 -13.19 -0.55
CA GLN A 24 -14.48 -13.54 0.69
C GLN A 24 -15.28 -13.03 1.88
N GLU A 25 -15.38 -13.86 2.92
CA GLU A 25 -16.09 -13.50 4.15
C GLU A 25 -17.52 -13.04 3.91
N LYS A 26 -18.22 -13.70 2.99
CA LYS A 26 -19.61 -13.39 2.59
C LYS A 26 -19.77 -12.01 1.95
N GLN A 27 -18.67 -11.41 1.54
CA GLN A 27 -18.66 -10.11 0.87
C GLN A 27 -18.17 -10.27 -0.57
N ASN A 28 -18.91 -9.68 -1.51
CA ASN A 28 -18.47 -9.60 -2.90
C ASN A 28 -17.49 -8.46 -3.07
N HIS A 29 -16.34 -8.76 -3.65
CA HIS A 29 -15.30 -7.80 -3.93
C HIS A 29 -15.14 -7.59 -5.43
N GLN A 30 -14.90 -6.35 -5.83
CA GLN A 30 -14.60 -5.97 -7.19
C GLN A 30 -13.23 -5.31 -7.19
N LEU A 31 -12.24 -6.03 -7.72
CA LEU A 31 -10.85 -5.61 -7.75
C LEU A 31 -10.51 -4.98 -9.09
N PHE A 32 -10.17 -3.70 -9.07
CA PHE A 32 -9.74 -2.97 -10.25
C PHE A 32 -8.25 -3.15 -10.49
N LEU A 33 -7.89 -3.53 -11.71
CA LEU A 33 -6.52 -3.73 -12.14
C LEU A 33 -6.07 -2.53 -12.97
N LEU A 34 -5.32 -1.65 -12.37
CA LEU A 34 -4.85 -0.41 -12.99
C LEU A 34 -3.31 -0.37 -13.00
N GLY A 35 -2.76 0.52 -13.81
CA GLY A 35 -1.31 0.66 -13.91
C GLY A 35 -0.63 -0.64 -14.34
N LYS A 36 0.38 -1.06 -13.61
CA LYS A 36 1.12 -2.29 -13.91
C LYS A 36 0.29 -3.55 -13.80
N ASP A 37 -0.72 -3.57 -12.94
CA ASP A 37 -1.61 -4.73 -12.78
C ASP A 37 -2.38 -5.01 -14.08
N LYS A 38 -2.75 -3.98 -14.81
CA LYS A 38 -3.48 -4.13 -16.08
C LYS A 38 -2.69 -4.96 -17.08
N GLU A 39 -1.38 -4.74 -17.14
CA GLU A 39 -0.49 -5.48 -18.05
C GLU A 39 -0.10 -6.84 -17.49
N GLU A 40 0.18 -6.91 -16.21
CA GLU A 40 0.60 -8.14 -15.53
C GLU A 40 -0.50 -9.20 -15.51
N TYR A 41 -1.76 -8.79 -15.28
CA TYR A 41 -2.89 -9.69 -15.07
C TYR A 41 -3.95 -9.54 -16.14
N LYS A 42 -3.56 -9.59 -17.41
CA LYS A 42 -4.49 -9.43 -18.56
C LYS A 42 -5.62 -10.44 -18.56
N GLU A 43 -5.32 -11.68 -18.14
CA GLU A 43 -6.29 -12.78 -18.13
C GLU A 43 -6.98 -12.95 -16.77
N GLY A 44 -6.42 -12.39 -15.74
CA GLY A 44 -6.90 -12.53 -14.38
C GLY A 44 -5.78 -12.81 -13.40
N ILE A 45 -6.16 -13.16 -12.17
CA ILE A 45 -5.22 -13.55 -11.13
C ILE A 45 -5.46 -15.01 -10.75
N GLU A 46 -4.41 -15.68 -10.32
CA GLU A 46 -4.48 -17.07 -9.88
C GLU A 46 -3.58 -17.26 -8.67
N GLY A 47 -4.20 -17.67 -7.54
CA GLY A 47 -3.48 -17.97 -6.32
C GLY A 47 -2.69 -16.82 -5.76
N LYS A 48 -3.23 -15.60 -5.81
CA LYS A 48 -2.55 -14.40 -5.34
C LYS A 48 -3.06 -13.96 -3.98
N ASP A 49 -2.23 -13.20 -3.27
CA ASP A 49 -2.66 -12.45 -2.10
C ASP A 49 -3.19 -11.09 -2.53
N VAL A 50 -4.23 -10.62 -1.87
CA VAL A 50 -4.83 -9.31 -2.17
C VAL A 50 -4.98 -8.52 -0.89
N PHE A 51 -4.36 -7.34 -0.87
CA PHE A 51 -4.49 -6.39 0.23
C PHE A 51 -5.65 -5.44 -0.07
N VAL A 52 -6.68 -5.50 0.78
CA VAL A 52 -7.91 -4.73 0.60
C VAL A 52 -8.02 -3.67 1.69
N VAL A 53 -8.24 -2.44 1.27
CA VAL A 53 -8.63 -1.36 2.17
C VAL A 53 -10.11 -1.11 1.97
N LYS A 54 -10.88 -1.17 3.06
CA LYS A 54 -12.32 -0.98 3.00
C LYS A 54 -12.61 0.51 2.77
N GLU A 55 -12.91 0.89 1.54
CA GLU A 55 -13.18 2.29 1.20
C GLU A 55 -14.65 2.53 0.83
N LEU A 56 -15.19 1.79 -0.14
CA LEU A 56 -16.52 2.05 -0.67
C LEU A 56 -17.27 0.74 -0.91
N ILE A 57 -18.53 0.74 -0.51
CA ILE A 57 -19.48 -0.30 -0.88
C ILE A 57 -20.39 0.31 -1.94
N ASP A 58 -20.49 -0.32 -3.13
CA ASP A 58 -21.34 0.18 -4.17
C ASP A 58 -22.84 -0.08 -3.87
N PRO A 59 -23.77 0.50 -4.66
CA PRO A 59 -25.19 0.29 -4.42
C PRO A 59 -25.64 -1.17 -4.49
N ASN A 60 -24.87 -2.04 -5.13
CA ASN A 60 -25.14 -3.46 -5.21
C ASN A 60 -24.51 -4.28 -4.08
N GLY A 61 -23.95 -3.62 -3.07
CA GLY A 61 -23.32 -4.26 -1.92
C GLY A 61 -21.93 -4.82 -2.20
N ARG A 62 -21.30 -4.47 -3.33
CA ARG A 62 -19.94 -4.90 -3.66
C ARG A 62 -18.92 -3.94 -3.09
N LEU A 63 -17.85 -4.49 -2.54
CA LEU A 63 -16.73 -3.70 -2.05
C LEU A 63 -15.74 -3.51 -3.20
N SER A 64 -15.55 -2.26 -3.63
CA SER A 64 -14.56 -1.93 -4.66
C SER A 64 -13.21 -1.70 -4.03
N THR A 65 -12.17 -2.26 -4.64
CA THR A 65 -10.79 -2.12 -4.22
C THR A 65 -9.90 -2.01 -5.45
N VAL A 66 -8.75 -1.37 -5.31
CA VAL A 66 -7.80 -1.16 -6.42
C VAL A 66 -6.47 -1.76 -6.03
N GLY A 67 -5.91 -2.59 -6.90
CA GLY A 67 -4.55 -3.11 -6.73
C GLY A 67 -4.36 -3.93 -5.47
N GLY A 68 -3.13 -3.92 -4.97
CA GLY A 68 -2.79 -4.68 -3.77
C GLY A 68 -2.56 -6.17 -4.01
N VAL A 69 -2.41 -6.57 -5.25
CA VAL A 69 -2.17 -7.96 -5.64
C VAL A 69 -0.69 -8.28 -5.51
N THR A 70 -0.37 -9.33 -4.79
CA THR A 70 1.00 -9.81 -4.62
C THR A 70 1.03 -11.31 -4.79
N LYS A 71 2.22 -11.86 -5.04
CA LYS A 71 2.36 -13.30 -5.07
C LYS A 71 2.02 -13.91 -3.72
N LYS A 72 1.58 -15.15 -3.71
CA LYS A 72 1.27 -15.87 -2.48
C LYS A 72 2.48 -15.87 -1.56
N ASN A 73 2.27 -15.45 -0.32
CA ASN A 73 3.34 -15.42 0.67
C ASN A 73 3.52 -16.82 1.27
N ASN A 74 4.66 -17.44 0.98
CA ASN A 74 5.02 -18.75 1.50
C ASN A 74 6.03 -18.68 2.65
N GLN A 75 6.41 -17.46 3.05
CA GLN A 75 7.41 -17.27 4.09
C GLN A 75 6.77 -16.79 5.38
N SER A 76 7.25 -17.34 6.48
CA SER A 76 6.87 -16.90 7.82
C SER A 76 7.87 -15.89 8.41
N SER A 77 8.85 -15.46 7.63
CA SER A 77 9.89 -14.56 8.12
C SER A 77 9.42 -13.11 8.12
N GLU A 78 9.78 -12.39 9.17
CA GLU A 78 9.52 -10.98 9.33
C GLU A 78 10.79 -10.18 9.01
N THR A 79 10.60 -9.03 8.36
CA THR A 79 11.69 -8.10 8.08
C THR A 79 11.39 -6.79 8.80
N ASN A 80 12.30 -6.39 9.71
CA ASN A 80 12.24 -5.08 10.35
C ASN A 80 13.00 -4.08 9.52
N ILE A 81 12.32 -3.03 9.09
CA ILE A 81 12.91 -1.95 8.30
C ILE A 81 13.11 -0.74 9.19
N HIS A 82 14.29 -0.13 9.12
CA HIS A 82 14.55 1.13 9.79
C HIS A 82 13.62 2.21 9.22
N LEU A 83 12.87 2.86 10.10
CA LEU A 83 11.97 3.95 9.77
C LEU A 83 12.48 5.21 10.49
N LEU A 84 12.99 6.16 9.71
CA LEU A 84 13.43 7.45 10.25
C LEU A 84 12.33 8.47 10.02
N VAL A 85 11.81 9.05 11.11
CA VAL A 85 10.75 10.07 11.03
C VAL A 85 11.33 11.42 11.40
N ASN A 86 11.34 12.32 10.43
CA ASN A 86 11.78 13.70 10.61
C ASN A 86 10.56 14.62 10.67
N LYS A 87 10.41 15.34 11.77
CA LYS A 87 9.36 16.36 11.91
C LYS A 87 9.99 17.74 11.79
N LEU A 88 9.49 18.51 10.84
CA LEU A 88 9.91 19.89 10.63
C LEU A 88 8.84 20.84 11.19
N ASP A 89 9.21 21.61 12.19
CA ASP A 89 8.35 22.60 12.83
C ASP A 89 9.09 23.92 12.90
N GLY A 90 8.74 24.86 12.01
CA GLY A 90 9.26 26.23 11.98
C GLY A 90 10.75 26.24 11.76
N GLY A 91 11.58 25.60 11.64
CA GLY A 91 13.05 25.56 11.50
C GLY A 91 13.69 24.56 12.45
N ASN A 92 12.88 23.93 13.30
CA ASN A 92 13.34 22.87 14.17
C ASN A 92 13.12 21.53 13.50
N LEU A 93 14.17 20.70 13.51
CA LEU A 93 14.11 19.32 13.03
C LEU A 93 14.17 18.37 14.23
N ASP A 94 13.14 17.55 14.34
CA ASP A 94 13.08 16.49 15.34
C ASP A 94 13.09 15.13 14.63
N ALA A 95 14.17 14.38 14.81
CA ALA A 95 14.37 13.10 14.15
C ALA A 95 14.17 11.95 15.15
N THR A 96 13.31 11.01 14.79
CA THR A 96 13.04 9.83 15.62
C THR A 96 13.33 8.56 14.83
N ASN A 97 14.07 7.65 15.43
CA ASN A 97 14.31 6.32 14.87
C ASN A 97 13.22 5.38 15.33
N ASP A 98 12.62 4.70 14.39
CA ASP A 98 11.55 3.73 14.62
C ASP A 98 11.79 2.52 13.72
N SER A 99 10.90 1.57 13.74
CA SER A 99 10.95 0.40 12.88
C SER A 99 9.60 0.15 12.25
N PHE A 100 9.63 -0.48 11.07
CA PHE A 100 8.46 -0.90 10.34
C PHE A 100 8.59 -2.37 10.00
N LEU A 101 7.58 -3.16 10.38
CA LEU A 101 7.59 -4.60 10.22
C LEU A 101 6.89 -5.01 8.94
N ILE A 102 7.57 -5.80 8.11
CA ILE A 102 6.99 -6.41 6.92
C ILE A 102 7.06 -7.92 7.09
N ASN A 103 5.91 -8.58 7.01
CA ASN A 103 5.80 -10.01 7.27
C ASN A 103 5.49 -10.81 5.99
N LYS A 104 5.86 -10.31 4.85
CA LYS A 104 5.68 -10.99 3.58
C LYS A 104 6.83 -10.70 2.63
N GLU A 105 7.06 -11.61 1.69
CA GLU A 105 8.15 -11.50 0.72
C GLU A 105 7.92 -10.38 -0.28
N GLU A 106 6.77 -10.39 -0.93
CA GLU A 106 6.37 -9.36 -1.88
C GLU A 106 5.28 -8.50 -1.27
N VAL A 107 5.49 -7.20 -1.25
CA VAL A 107 4.57 -6.24 -0.63
C VAL A 107 4.17 -5.19 -1.66
N SER A 108 2.89 -4.84 -1.69
CA SER A 108 2.41 -3.78 -2.57
C SER A 108 2.70 -2.40 -1.99
N LEU A 109 2.88 -1.43 -2.88
CA LEU A 109 2.99 -0.03 -2.47
C LEU A 109 1.72 0.42 -1.73
N LYS A 110 0.56 -0.12 -2.13
CA LYS A 110 -0.71 0.10 -1.44
C LYS A 110 -0.65 -0.29 0.05
N GLU A 111 -0.14 -1.47 0.34
CA GLU A 111 0.00 -1.95 1.72
C GLU A 111 0.98 -1.10 2.51
N LEU A 112 2.13 -0.79 1.92
CA LEU A 112 3.14 0.06 2.56
C LEU A 112 2.57 1.45 2.86
N ASP A 113 1.91 2.05 1.89
CA ASP A 113 1.28 3.35 2.05
C ASP A 113 0.27 3.34 3.20
N PHE A 114 -0.64 2.39 3.20
CA PHE A 114 -1.67 2.30 4.24
C PHE A 114 -1.08 2.11 5.63
N LYS A 115 -0.19 1.15 5.78
CA LYS A 115 0.38 0.79 7.09
C LYS A 115 1.32 1.84 7.64
N ILE A 116 2.14 2.45 6.78
CA ILE A 116 3.04 3.52 7.21
C ILE A 116 2.23 4.75 7.61
N ARG A 117 1.24 5.17 6.81
CA ARG A 117 0.37 6.30 7.18
C ARG A 117 -0.32 6.05 8.51
N LYS A 118 -0.80 4.84 8.74
CA LYS A 118 -1.45 4.48 10.00
C LYS A 118 -0.50 4.65 11.18
N GLN A 119 0.74 4.19 11.06
CA GLN A 119 1.74 4.35 12.10
C GLN A 119 2.06 5.83 12.36
N LEU A 120 2.14 6.63 11.28
CA LEU A 120 2.39 8.06 11.39
C LEU A 120 1.23 8.80 12.07
N VAL A 121 0.00 8.42 11.77
CA VAL A 121 -1.19 8.98 12.42
C VAL A 121 -1.19 8.64 13.91
N GLU A 122 -0.96 7.39 14.25
CA GLU A 122 -1.05 6.91 15.63
C GLU A 122 0.10 7.39 16.52
N LYS A 123 1.31 7.46 15.99
CA LYS A 123 2.50 7.77 16.78
C LYS A 123 3.04 9.18 16.60
N TYR A 124 2.80 9.82 15.47
CA TYR A 124 3.45 11.08 15.12
C TYR A 124 2.48 12.20 14.82
N GLY A 125 1.20 11.97 15.00
CA GLY A 125 0.19 13.03 14.85
C GLY A 125 -0.09 13.47 13.42
N LEU A 126 0.23 12.63 12.42
CA LEU A 126 -0.11 12.94 11.04
C LEU A 126 -1.61 13.18 10.91
N TYR A 127 -1.99 14.18 10.13
CA TYR A 127 -3.35 14.65 9.88
C TYR A 127 -4.06 15.28 11.08
N GLN A 128 -3.33 15.53 12.17
CA GLN A 128 -3.84 16.29 13.29
C GLN A 128 -3.35 17.73 13.21
N GLY A 129 -4.26 18.69 13.40
CA GLY A 129 -3.93 20.11 13.33
C GLY A 129 -3.34 20.49 11.97
N THR A 130 -2.14 21.07 11.99
CA THR A 130 -1.42 21.52 10.79
C THR A 130 -0.46 20.48 10.22
N SER A 131 -0.35 19.31 10.83
CA SER A 131 0.53 18.23 10.38
C SER A 131 -0.13 17.40 9.27
N LYS A 132 -0.23 17.96 8.06
CA LYS A 132 -0.97 17.36 6.94
C LYS A 132 -0.12 17.04 5.73
N TYR A 133 1.14 17.42 5.74
CA TYR A 133 2.02 17.35 4.58
C TYR A 133 3.30 16.63 4.90
N GLY A 134 3.92 16.13 3.87
CA GLY A 134 5.19 15.44 3.97
C GLY A 134 5.35 14.40 2.91
N LYS A 135 6.35 13.55 3.10
CA LYS A 135 6.69 12.48 2.17
C LYS A 135 7.10 11.22 2.90
N ILE A 136 6.80 10.08 2.30
CA ILE A 136 7.42 8.80 2.62
C ILE A 136 8.41 8.51 1.49
N THR A 137 9.66 8.24 1.80
CA THR A 137 10.66 7.82 0.82
C THR A 137 11.12 6.42 1.17
N ILE A 138 10.80 5.47 0.31
CA ILE A 138 11.22 4.09 0.44
C ILE A 138 12.52 3.93 -0.35
N ILE A 139 13.61 3.67 0.35
CA ILE A 139 14.94 3.58 -0.26
C ILE A 139 15.26 2.11 -0.46
N LEU A 140 15.45 1.73 -1.71
CA LEU A 140 15.77 0.36 -2.09
C LEU A 140 17.28 0.14 -2.13
N ASN A 141 17.70 -1.11 -2.02
CA ASN A 141 19.07 -1.50 -2.25
C ASN A 141 19.49 -1.05 -3.64
N GLY A 142 20.68 -0.47 -3.76
CA GLY A 142 21.12 0.12 -5.01
C GLY A 142 20.75 1.59 -5.20
N GLY A 143 19.99 2.17 -4.27
CA GLY A 143 19.71 3.62 -4.24
C GLY A 143 18.43 4.06 -4.95
N LYS A 144 17.70 3.17 -5.61
CA LYS A 144 16.41 3.52 -6.19
C LYS A 144 15.42 3.90 -5.08
N LYS A 145 14.57 4.88 -5.34
CA LYS A 145 13.61 5.40 -4.36
C LYS A 145 12.20 5.36 -4.89
N GLU A 146 11.25 5.03 -4.02
CA GLU A 146 9.83 5.22 -4.24
C GLU A 146 9.34 6.29 -3.27
N VAL A 147 8.71 7.33 -3.80
CA VAL A 147 8.26 8.48 -3.00
C VAL A 147 6.74 8.55 -2.98
N ILE A 148 6.18 8.71 -1.79
CA ILE A 148 4.74 8.86 -1.58
C ILE A 148 4.51 10.22 -0.94
N ASP A 149 3.65 11.04 -1.55
CA ASP A 149 3.26 12.34 -1.03
C ASP A 149 2.15 12.16 0.02
N LEU A 150 2.39 12.64 1.24
CA LEU A 150 1.42 12.52 2.33
C LEU A 150 0.30 13.56 2.26
N GLY A 151 0.46 14.61 1.44
CA GLY A 151 -0.59 15.60 1.21
C GLY A 151 -1.72 15.10 0.31
N ASP A 152 -1.50 14.00 -0.39
CA ASP A 152 -2.45 13.39 -1.31
C ASP A 152 -2.60 11.91 -1.05
N LYS A 153 -3.69 11.32 -1.55
CA LYS A 153 -3.83 9.85 -1.55
C LYS A 153 -2.87 9.25 -2.55
N LEU A 154 -2.45 8.02 -2.31
CA LEU A 154 -1.68 7.26 -3.29
C LEU A 154 -2.50 7.10 -4.56
N GLN A 155 -1.88 7.38 -5.72
CA GLN A 155 -2.55 7.26 -7.01
C GLN A 155 -2.97 5.81 -7.26
N PHE A 156 -4.16 5.62 -7.83
CA PHE A 156 -4.70 4.29 -8.09
C PHE A 156 -3.78 3.46 -8.98
N GLU A 157 -3.14 4.10 -9.97
CA GLU A 157 -2.22 3.42 -10.89
C GLU A 157 -0.98 2.87 -10.19
N ARG A 158 -0.61 3.43 -9.05
CA ARG A 158 0.54 2.97 -8.27
C ARG A 158 0.19 1.85 -7.28
N MET A 159 -1.08 1.56 -7.10
CA MET A 159 -1.51 0.50 -6.19
C MET A 159 -1.19 -0.90 -6.72
N GLY A 160 -0.83 -1.01 -7.99
CA GLY A 160 -0.30 -2.22 -8.60
C GLY A 160 1.22 -2.37 -8.52
N ASP A 161 1.93 -1.39 -7.99
CA ASP A 161 3.37 -1.48 -7.81
C ASP A 161 3.70 -2.41 -6.65
N VAL A 162 4.69 -3.26 -6.83
CA VAL A 162 5.11 -4.23 -5.82
C VAL A 162 6.62 -4.14 -5.59
N LEU A 163 7.03 -4.47 -4.38
CA LEU A 163 8.43 -4.48 -3.97
C LEU A 163 8.73 -5.81 -3.26
N ASN A 164 9.95 -6.29 -3.44
CA ASN A 164 10.46 -7.37 -2.61
C ASN A 164 10.91 -6.77 -1.27
N SER A 165 10.40 -7.28 -0.16
CA SER A 165 10.71 -6.74 1.16
C SER A 165 12.21 -6.75 1.46
N LYS A 166 12.96 -7.70 0.93
CA LYS A 166 14.41 -7.79 1.11
C LYS A 166 15.17 -6.71 0.36
N ASP A 167 14.57 -6.09 -0.64
CA ASP A 167 15.18 -5.00 -1.39
C ASP A 167 14.98 -3.63 -0.72
N ILE A 168 14.19 -3.56 0.31
CA ILE A 168 13.95 -2.31 1.04
C ILE A 168 15.08 -2.12 2.05
N ASN A 169 15.88 -1.07 1.85
CA ASN A 169 16.99 -0.73 2.73
C ASN A 169 16.47 0.00 3.98
N LYS A 170 15.75 1.09 3.76
CA LYS A 170 15.17 1.89 4.84
C LYS A 170 14.03 2.74 4.33
N ILE A 171 13.26 3.28 5.26
CA ILE A 171 12.17 4.21 4.97
C ILE A 171 12.44 5.50 5.71
N GLU A 172 12.41 6.61 4.99
CA GLU A 172 12.54 7.95 5.56
C GLU A 172 11.24 8.70 5.39
N VAL A 173 10.78 9.33 6.46
CA VAL A 173 9.58 10.14 6.44
C VAL A 173 9.94 11.56 6.85
N THR A 174 9.39 12.52 6.12
CA THR A 174 9.45 13.93 6.50
C THR A 174 8.03 14.42 6.72
N LEU A 175 7.75 14.91 7.92
CA LEU A 175 6.46 15.52 8.27
C LEU A 175 6.67 17.00 8.40
N LYS A 176 5.82 17.79 7.73
CA LYS A 176 5.87 19.25 7.76
C LYS A 176 4.62 19.79 8.45
N GLN A 177 4.85 20.74 9.34
CA GLN A 177 3.77 21.54 9.91
C GLN A 177 3.74 22.89 9.21
N ILE A 178 2.55 23.31 8.85
CA ILE A 178 2.34 24.62 8.22
C ILE A 178 1.64 25.54 9.19
#